data_dcc2896f7cf5a9436eacdb93fe1186d7
#
_entry.id   dcc2896f7cf5a9436eacdb93fe1186d7
#
_cell.length_a   1.000
_cell.length_b   1.000
_cell.length_c   1.000
_cell.angle_alpha   90.00
_cell.angle_beta   90.00
_cell.angle_gamma   90.00
#
_symmetry.space_group_name_H-M   'P 1'
#
loop_
_entity.id
_entity.type
_entity.pdbx_description
1 polymer ?
#
loop_
_entity_poly.entity_id
_entity_poly.type
_entity_poly.pdbx_seq_one_letter_code
_entity_poly.pdbx_strand_id
1 'polypeptide(L)'
;MAVLAAVSLDAQNLTILHLNDSHSHVDPQRAGEYKGLGGVIEQAAYIDSVRQADGAKNVLLLHGGDIGQGTSYFTEMEGNIEIDLLNAAKYDVMTLGNHEFDNGSVELARRLNNLDADVVCANYDFTGTPLENLVKPYVIVKRAGLKIGIIGLLTDISKSVEKKLIGGLKYQDPVPVVNEYAAYLKKEKKCDLVICLSHLGYDLDQEVAAQVKNVDVIVGGHSHTQLDQMKKVKDLDGKEVVIVQDWCWGMSVGNLKVTY
;
A
#
# COMPACT_ATOMS: atom_id res chain seq x y z
N MET A 1 -9.33 21.62 46.96
CA MET A 1 -8.40 20.57 46.52
C MET A 1 -8.75 20.19 45.07
N ALA A 2 -7.94 20.62 44.11
CA ALA A 2 -8.11 20.24 42.72
C ALA A 2 -7.45 18.87 42.52
N VAL A 3 -8.24 17.85 42.16
CA VAL A 3 -7.72 16.54 41.76
C VAL A 3 -7.25 16.68 40.33
N LEU A 4 -5.94 16.78 40.14
CA LEU A 4 -5.31 16.60 38.83
C LEU A 4 -5.43 15.11 38.50
N ALA A 5 -6.37 14.78 37.58
CA ALA A 5 -6.39 13.48 36.93
C ALA A 5 -5.15 13.40 36.06
N ALA A 6 -4.16 12.58 36.44
CA ALA A 6 -3.05 12.21 35.56
C ALA A 6 -3.63 11.38 34.43
N VAL A 7 -3.73 11.96 33.23
CA VAL A 7 -3.97 11.21 32.01
C VAL A 7 -2.66 10.46 31.71
N SER A 8 -2.62 9.16 32.02
CA SER A 8 -1.57 8.30 31.48
C SER A 8 -1.76 8.26 29.99
N LEU A 9 -0.82 8.81 29.23
CA LEU A 9 -0.71 8.54 27.80
C LEU A 9 -0.21 7.10 27.67
N ASP A 10 -1.14 6.15 27.54
CA ASP A 10 -0.77 4.78 27.17
C ASP A 10 -0.17 4.82 25.77
N ALA A 11 1.02 4.20 25.62
CA ALA A 11 1.65 4.07 24.32
C ALA A 11 0.68 3.42 23.32
N GLN A 12 0.47 4.07 22.19
CA GLN A 12 -0.41 3.57 21.15
C GLN A 12 0.37 2.58 20.29
N ASN A 13 -0.09 1.33 20.23
CA ASN A 13 0.53 0.28 19.45
C ASN A 13 -0.28 0.05 18.17
N LEU A 14 0.30 0.43 17.02
CA LEU A 14 -0.24 0.21 15.69
C LEU A 14 0.50 -0.97 15.04
N THR A 15 -0.24 -1.89 14.45
CA THR A 15 0.29 -2.94 13.60
C THR A 15 -0.06 -2.63 12.15
N ILE A 16 0.94 -2.50 11.29
CA ILE A 16 0.78 -2.37 9.85
C ILE A 16 1.09 -3.73 9.23
N LEU A 17 0.05 -4.40 8.71
CA LEU A 17 0.20 -5.56 7.85
C LEU A 17 0.22 -5.09 6.40
N HIS A 18 1.11 -5.65 5.61
CA HIS A 18 1.21 -5.28 4.20
C HIS A 18 1.57 -6.47 3.32
N LEU A 19 1.04 -6.42 2.10
CA LEU A 19 1.42 -7.28 0.99
C LEU A 19 1.61 -6.41 -0.25
N ASN A 20 2.31 -6.92 -1.22
CA ASN A 20 2.53 -6.32 -2.53
C ASN A 20 2.72 -7.42 -3.57
N ASP A 21 2.54 -7.07 -4.84
CA ASP A 21 2.87 -7.94 -5.98
C ASP A 21 2.28 -9.36 -5.83
N SER A 22 0.99 -9.43 -5.51
CA SER A 22 0.29 -10.71 -5.32
C SER A 22 0.15 -11.50 -6.62
N HIS A 23 0.05 -10.80 -7.76
CA HIS A 23 0.03 -11.37 -9.10
C HIS A 23 -0.89 -12.57 -9.25
N SER A 24 -2.12 -12.46 -8.73
CA SER A 24 -3.15 -13.50 -8.82
C SER A 24 -2.76 -14.88 -8.27
N HIS A 25 -1.74 -14.93 -7.41
CA HIS A 25 -1.32 -16.19 -6.76
C HIS A 25 -2.29 -16.54 -5.61
N VAL A 26 -3.41 -17.17 -5.98
CA VAL A 26 -4.46 -17.62 -5.04
C VAL A 26 -4.03 -18.86 -4.27
N ASP A 27 -3.45 -19.81 -4.98
CA ASP A 27 -2.96 -21.06 -4.39
C ASP A 27 -1.53 -20.90 -3.86
N PRO A 28 -1.13 -21.72 -2.87
CA PRO A 28 0.28 -21.87 -2.52
C PRO A 28 1.13 -22.30 -3.72
N GLN A 29 2.41 -21.93 -3.72
CA GLN A 29 3.35 -22.33 -4.77
C GLN A 29 3.37 -23.86 -4.93
N ARG A 30 3.10 -24.35 -6.16
CA ARG A 30 2.92 -25.78 -6.41
C ARG A 30 4.22 -26.55 -6.62
N ALA A 31 5.30 -25.85 -6.98
CA ALA A 31 6.58 -26.48 -7.34
C ALA A 31 7.76 -25.55 -7.04
N GLY A 32 8.99 -26.07 -7.20
CA GLY A 32 10.22 -25.32 -7.01
C GLY A 32 10.62 -25.13 -5.57
N GLU A 33 11.54 -24.23 -5.34
CA GLU A 33 12.14 -23.90 -4.05
C GLU A 33 11.08 -23.39 -3.05
N TYR A 34 10.08 -22.67 -3.53
CA TYR A 34 9.03 -22.01 -2.73
C TYR A 34 7.76 -22.86 -2.59
N LYS A 35 7.83 -24.15 -2.93
CA LYS A 35 6.66 -25.05 -2.85
C LYS A 35 6.04 -25.01 -1.46
N GLY A 36 4.72 -24.73 -1.42
CA GLY A 36 3.93 -24.66 -0.21
C GLY A 36 3.90 -23.29 0.46
N LEU A 37 4.66 -22.31 -0.05
CA LEU A 37 4.57 -20.92 0.43
C LEU A 37 3.43 -20.17 -0.28
N GLY A 38 2.89 -19.17 0.41
CA GLY A 38 1.79 -18.34 -0.08
C GLY A 38 0.45 -19.03 0.12
N GLY A 39 -0.52 -18.58 -0.68
CA GLY A 39 -1.91 -19.02 -0.59
C GLY A 39 -2.78 -18.06 0.22
N VAL A 40 -3.92 -17.68 -0.37
CA VAL A 40 -4.81 -16.68 0.23
C VAL A 40 -5.46 -17.14 1.54
N ILE A 41 -5.62 -18.45 1.72
CA ILE A 41 -6.20 -19.01 2.95
C ILE A 41 -5.22 -18.84 4.12
N GLU A 42 -3.95 -19.14 3.89
CA GLU A 42 -2.87 -18.99 4.86
C GLU A 42 -2.64 -17.52 5.22
N GLN A 43 -2.66 -16.64 4.21
CA GLN A 43 -2.59 -15.18 4.42
C GLN A 43 -3.77 -14.69 5.28
N ALA A 44 -5.00 -15.07 4.95
CA ALA A 44 -6.20 -14.69 5.70
C ALA A 44 -6.12 -15.20 7.16
N ALA A 45 -5.70 -16.44 7.36
CA ALA A 45 -5.53 -17.01 8.69
C ALA A 45 -4.49 -16.25 9.52
N TYR A 46 -3.36 -15.85 8.91
CA TYR A 46 -2.35 -15.03 9.57
C TYR A 46 -2.88 -13.63 9.91
N ILE A 47 -3.51 -12.93 8.95
CA ILE A 47 -4.10 -11.61 9.16
C ILE A 47 -5.13 -11.65 10.31
N ASP A 48 -6.00 -12.66 10.33
CA ASP A 48 -7.00 -12.79 11.37
C ASP A 48 -6.37 -13.11 12.75
N SER A 49 -5.31 -13.91 12.79
CA SER A 49 -4.57 -14.18 14.02
C SER A 49 -3.98 -12.91 14.63
N VAL A 50 -3.40 -12.03 13.79
CA VAL A 50 -2.86 -10.74 14.23
C VAL A 50 -3.98 -9.80 14.68
N ARG A 51 -5.10 -9.74 13.95
CA ARG A 51 -6.27 -8.95 14.36
C ARG A 51 -6.85 -9.41 15.71
N GLN A 52 -6.82 -10.71 15.99
CA GLN A 52 -7.25 -11.25 17.28
C GLN A 52 -6.26 -10.89 18.40
N ALA A 53 -4.95 -11.00 18.13
CA ALA A 53 -3.90 -10.74 19.13
C ALA A 53 -3.79 -9.25 19.49
N ASP A 54 -3.78 -8.37 18.48
CA ASP A 54 -3.51 -6.94 18.66
C ASP A 54 -4.80 -6.11 18.81
N GLY A 55 -5.95 -6.71 18.49
CA GLY A 55 -7.24 -6.03 18.36
C GLY A 55 -7.39 -5.37 16.98
N ALA A 56 -8.46 -5.71 16.26
CA ALA A 56 -8.68 -5.29 14.86
C ALA A 56 -8.61 -3.76 14.66
N LYS A 57 -9.01 -2.96 15.65
CA LYS A 57 -8.93 -1.49 15.61
C LYS A 57 -7.49 -0.94 15.61
N ASN A 58 -6.52 -1.77 15.97
CA ASN A 58 -5.10 -1.42 16.05
C ASN A 58 -4.31 -1.95 14.84
N VAL A 59 -4.97 -2.68 13.93
CA VAL A 59 -4.34 -3.24 12.73
C VAL A 59 -4.76 -2.45 11.50
N LEU A 60 -3.78 -2.07 10.70
CA LEU A 60 -3.93 -1.45 9.38
C LEU A 60 -3.42 -2.44 8.34
N LEU A 61 -4.26 -2.81 7.38
CA LEU A 61 -3.91 -3.76 6.31
C LEU A 61 -3.80 -3.03 4.97
N LEU A 62 -2.62 -3.07 4.36
CA LEU A 62 -2.26 -2.34 3.15
C LEU A 62 -1.86 -3.28 2.01
N HIS A 63 -2.13 -2.87 0.76
CA HIS A 63 -1.62 -3.55 -0.43
C HIS A 63 -0.82 -2.60 -1.32
N GLY A 64 0.42 -2.97 -1.61
CA GLY A 64 1.39 -2.18 -2.38
C GLY A 64 1.23 -2.25 -3.91
N GLY A 65 0.07 -2.68 -4.44
CA GLY A 65 -0.20 -2.78 -5.88
C GLY A 65 0.21 -4.11 -6.51
N ASP A 66 -0.04 -4.25 -7.81
CA ASP A 66 0.15 -5.47 -8.62
C ASP A 66 -0.61 -6.67 -8.02
N ILE A 67 -1.94 -6.50 -7.84
CA ILE A 67 -2.81 -7.58 -7.38
C ILE A 67 -3.08 -8.59 -8.48
N GLY A 68 -3.20 -8.12 -9.73
CA GLY A 68 -3.53 -8.89 -10.91
C GLY A 68 -2.32 -9.38 -11.70
N GLN A 69 -2.60 -10.17 -12.75
CA GLN A 69 -1.63 -10.72 -13.69
C GLN A 69 -0.67 -11.75 -13.05
N GLY A 70 -0.37 -12.84 -13.75
CA GLY A 70 0.62 -13.84 -13.32
C GLY A 70 0.10 -15.27 -13.33
N THR A 71 -1.21 -15.51 -13.10
CA THR A 71 -1.81 -16.85 -13.12
C THR A 71 -3.07 -16.90 -13.98
N SER A 72 -3.56 -18.13 -14.23
CA SER A 72 -4.83 -18.35 -14.95
C SER A 72 -6.04 -17.75 -14.24
N TYR A 73 -5.98 -17.52 -12.93
CA TYR A 73 -7.06 -16.85 -12.21
C TYR A 73 -7.36 -15.47 -12.79
N PHE A 74 -6.33 -14.66 -13.05
CA PHE A 74 -6.51 -13.36 -13.68
C PHE A 74 -7.12 -13.47 -15.08
N THR A 75 -6.62 -14.40 -15.89
CA THR A 75 -7.07 -14.55 -17.28
C THR A 75 -8.51 -15.06 -17.36
N GLU A 76 -8.87 -16.06 -16.56
CA GLU A 76 -10.20 -16.68 -16.59
C GLU A 76 -11.27 -15.86 -15.83
N MET A 77 -10.88 -15.15 -14.80
CA MET A 77 -11.78 -14.39 -13.93
C MET A 77 -11.73 -12.87 -14.19
N GLU A 78 -10.96 -12.42 -15.18
CA GLU A 78 -10.86 -11.02 -15.59
C GLU A 78 -10.53 -10.05 -14.44
N GLY A 79 -9.72 -10.51 -13.48
CA GLY A 79 -9.32 -9.75 -12.31
C GLY A 79 -10.39 -9.56 -11.22
N ASN A 80 -11.54 -10.25 -11.31
CA ASN A 80 -12.61 -10.11 -10.32
C ASN A 80 -12.27 -10.84 -9.02
N ILE A 81 -11.60 -12.00 -9.11
CA ILE A 81 -11.24 -12.80 -7.93
C ILE A 81 -10.29 -12.03 -7.00
N GLU A 82 -9.38 -11.25 -7.55
CA GLU A 82 -8.45 -10.43 -6.78
C GLU A 82 -9.20 -9.39 -5.94
N ILE A 83 -10.22 -8.74 -6.52
CA ILE A 83 -11.10 -7.79 -5.82
C ILE A 83 -11.88 -8.50 -4.71
N ASP A 84 -12.49 -9.65 -5.00
CA ASP A 84 -13.24 -10.43 -4.03
C ASP A 84 -12.36 -10.87 -2.84
N LEU A 85 -11.11 -11.25 -3.11
CA LEU A 85 -10.14 -11.64 -2.07
C LEU A 85 -9.70 -10.45 -1.21
N LEU A 86 -9.44 -9.28 -1.80
CA LEU A 86 -9.14 -8.06 -1.05
C LEU A 86 -10.31 -7.66 -0.14
N ASN A 87 -11.54 -7.71 -0.64
CA ASN A 87 -12.76 -7.43 0.13
C ASN A 87 -12.94 -8.44 1.27
N ALA A 88 -12.78 -9.75 0.98
CA ALA A 88 -12.89 -10.80 2.00
C ALA A 88 -11.86 -10.65 3.12
N ALA A 89 -10.61 -10.30 2.78
CA ALA A 89 -9.55 -10.03 3.75
C ALA A 89 -9.69 -8.67 4.44
N LYS A 90 -10.60 -7.79 3.96
CA LYS A 90 -10.88 -6.44 4.47
C LYS A 90 -9.62 -5.57 4.46
N TYR A 91 -9.03 -5.41 3.29
CA TYR A 91 -7.97 -4.44 3.10
C TYR A 91 -8.48 -3.02 3.36
N ASP A 92 -7.68 -2.19 4.02
CA ASP A 92 -8.03 -0.80 4.32
C ASP A 92 -7.72 0.13 3.15
N VAL A 93 -6.49 0.01 2.60
CA VAL A 93 -6.01 0.87 1.52
C VAL A 93 -5.11 0.07 0.58
N MET A 94 -5.20 0.32 -0.72
CA MET A 94 -4.22 -0.14 -1.70
C MET A 94 -3.69 1.01 -2.56
N THR A 95 -2.48 0.87 -3.08
CA THR A 95 -2.01 1.67 -4.23
C THR A 95 -2.16 0.89 -5.52
N LEU A 96 -2.06 1.57 -6.65
CA LEU A 96 -2.00 0.92 -7.95
C LEU A 96 -0.58 0.45 -8.26
N GLY A 97 -0.45 -0.70 -8.91
CA GLY A 97 0.75 -1.12 -9.61
C GLY A 97 0.60 -0.98 -11.13
N ASN A 98 1.62 -1.34 -11.89
CA ASN A 98 1.57 -1.25 -13.33
C ASN A 98 0.66 -2.33 -13.95
N HIS A 99 0.58 -3.51 -13.36
CA HIS A 99 -0.24 -4.60 -13.86
C HIS A 99 -1.75 -4.41 -13.63
N GLU A 100 -2.17 -3.45 -12.80
CA GLU A 100 -3.56 -3.03 -12.74
C GLU A 100 -4.07 -2.52 -14.09
N PHE A 101 -3.16 -1.98 -14.93
CA PHE A 101 -3.48 -1.40 -16.24
C PHE A 101 -3.40 -2.39 -17.42
N ASP A 102 -3.07 -3.66 -17.21
CA ASP A 102 -2.89 -4.64 -18.31
C ASP A 102 -4.13 -4.79 -19.19
N ASN A 103 -5.33 -4.67 -18.62
CA ASN A 103 -6.59 -4.68 -19.35
C ASN A 103 -7.14 -3.26 -19.64
N GLY A 104 -6.35 -2.22 -19.38
CA GLY A 104 -6.69 -0.82 -19.60
C GLY A 104 -7.50 -0.17 -18.47
N SER A 105 -7.54 1.17 -18.51
CA SER A 105 -8.14 1.99 -17.44
C SER A 105 -9.65 1.80 -17.30
N VAL A 106 -10.37 1.42 -18.37
CA VAL A 106 -11.82 1.16 -18.31
C VAL A 106 -12.10 -0.12 -17.51
N GLU A 107 -11.37 -1.20 -17.78
CA GLU A 107 -11.52 -2.46 -17.04
C GLU A 107 -11.03 -2.31 -15.60
N LEU A 108 -9.96 -1.56 -15.38
CA LEU A 108 -9.54 -1.22 -14.03
C LEU A 108 -10.65 -0.50 -13.26
N ALA A 109 -11.27 0.52 -13.85
CA ALA A 109 -12.40 1.23 -13.23
C ALA A 109 -13.58 0.30 -12.91
N ARG A 110 -13.91 -0.65 -13.81
CA ARG A 110 -14.95 -1.65 -13.57
C ARG A 110 -14.65 -2.50 -12.33
N ARG A 111 -13.41 -2.94 -12.17
CA ARG A 111 -12.97 -3.72 -11.01
C ARG A 111 -12.98 -2.89 -9.73
N LEU A 112 -12.39 -1.70 -9.75
CA LEU A 112 -12.30 -0.82 -8.58
C LEU A 112 -13.67 -0.35 -8.06
N ASN A 113 -14.72 -0.29 -8.91
CA ASN A 113 -16.08 0.00 -8.45
C ASN A 113 -16.65 -1.07 -7.51
N ASN A 114 -16.07 -2.27 -7.48
CA ASN A 114 -16.48 -3.36 -6.60
C ASN A 114 -15.50 -3.56 -5.43
N LEU A 115 -14.49 -2.71 -5.29
CA LEU A 115 -13.50 -2.79 -4.21
C LEU A 115 -13.95 -1.96 -3.01
N ASP A 116 -13.90 -2.55 -1.82
CA ASP A 116 -14.25 -1.87 -0.56
C ASP A 116 -13.08 -1.01 -0.02
N ALA A 117 -11.83 -1.36 -0.34
CA ALA A 117 -10.65 -0.62 0.09
C ALA A 117 -10.52 0.73 -0.62
N ASP A 118 -10.00 1.74 0.07
CA ASP A 118 -9.60 3.00 -0.58
C ASP A 118 -8.41 2.78 -1.51
N VAL A 119 -8.44 3.38 -2.71
CA VAL A 119 -7.34 3.31 -3.69
C VAL A 119 -6.63 4.65 -3.75
N VAL A 120 -5.29 4.63 -3.63
CA VAL A 120 -4.48 5.83 -3.60
C VAL A 120 -3.40 5.84 -4.70
N CYS A 121 -3.22 7.01 -5.35
CA CYS A 121 -2.12 7.30 -6.27
C CYS A 121 -2.02 8.81 -6.46
N ALA A 122 -0.93 9.43 -6.01
CA ALA A 122 -0.78 10.88 -5.99
C ALA A 122 0.01 11.42 -7.20
N ASN A 123 0.88 10.61 -7.77
CA ASN A 123 1.79 11.04 -8.83
C ASN A 123 1.27 10.78 -10.25
N TYR A 124 -0.06 10.71 -10.39
CA TYR A 124 -0.78 10.70 -11.66
C TYR A 124 -2.04 11.57 -11.57
N ASP A 125 -2.39 12.23 -12.65
CA ASP A 125 -3.65 12.98 -12.79
C ASP A 125 -4.68 12.08 -13.47
N PHE A 126 -5.75 11.74 -12.76
CA PHE A 126 -6.85 10.90 -13.23
C PHE A 126 -8.04 11.70 -13.74
N THR A 127 -7.97 13.04 -13.77
CA THR A 127 -9.06 13.93 -14.22
C THR A 127 -9.48 13.60 -15.65
N GLY A 128 -10.77 13.45 -15.88
CA GLY A 128 -11.33 13.09 -17.20
C GLY A 128 -11.15 11.63 -17.60
N THR A 129 -10.65 10.78 -16.72
CA THR A 129 -10.51 9.33 -16.96
C THR A 129 -11.60 8.53 -16.23
N PRO A 130 -11.83 7.25 -16.58
CA PRO A 130 -12.73 6.38 -15.83
C PRO A 130 -12.35 6.20 -14.35
N LEU A 131 -11.13 6.57 -13.96
CA LEU A 131 -10.57 6.41 -12.61
C LEU A 131 -10.71 7.66 -11.73
N GLU A 132 -11.19 8.79 -12.27
CA GLU A 132 -11.22 10.11 -11.59
C GLU A 132 -11.81 10.09 -10.17
N ASN A 133 -12.92 9.36 -9.97
CA ASN A 133 -13.60 9.31 -8.68
C ASN A 133 -13.24 8.07 -7.85
N LEU A 134 -12.42 7.18 -8.37
CA LEU A 134 -12.05 5.91 -7.76
C LEU A 134 -10.67 5.96 -7.10
N VAL A 135 -9.78 6.79 -7.63
CA VAL A 135 -8.40 6.90 -7.16
C VAL A 135 -8.19 8.27 -6.52
N LYS A 136 -7.71 8.29 -5.28
CA LYS A 136 -7.44 9.50 -4.52
C LYS A 136 -5.93 9.71 -4.42
N PRO A 137 -5.42 10.97 -4.33
CA PRO A 137 -3.98 11.17 -4.09
C PRO A 137 -3.55 10.65 -2.72
N TYR A 138 -4.39 10.76 -1.73
CA TYR A 138 -4.19 10.28 -0.36
C TYR A 138 -5.53 9.98 0.31
N VAL A 139 -5.45 9.24 1.42
CA VAL A 139 -6.57 9.05 2.35
C VAL A 139 -6.11 9.28 3.79
N ILE A 140 -7.05 9.48 4.70
CA ILE A 140 -6.80 9.59 6.13
C ILE A 140 -7.61 8.54 6.84
N VAL A 141 -6.93 7.63 7.51
CA VAL A 141 -7.54 6.56 8.30
C VAL A 141 -7.25 6.75 9.80
N LYS A 142 -8.08 6.12 10.64
CA LYS A 142 -7.84 6.08 12.09
C LYS A 142 -7.62 4.65 12.53
N ARG A 143 -6.45 4.36 13.13
CA ARG A 143 -6.12 3.06 13.71
C ARG A 143 -5.31 3.29 14.99
N ALA A 144 -5.50 2.44 15.98
CA ALA A 144 -4.82 2.54 17.30
C ALA A 144 -4.92 3.94 17.95
N GLY A 145 -5.99 4.68 17.68
CA GLY A 145 -6.13 6.07 18.16
C GLY A 145 -5.37 7.10 17.33
N LEU A 146 -4.47 6.69 16.42
CA LEU A 146 -3.70 7.55 15.54
C LEU A 146 -4.49 7.99 14.32
N LYS A 147 -4.24 9.22 13.87
CA LYS A 147 -4.67 9.76 12.58
C LYS A 147 -3.55 9.58 11.56
N ILE A 148 -3.76 8.70 10.59
CA ILE A 148 -2.75 8.24 9.66
C ILE A 148 -3.09 8.76 8.26
N GLY A 149 -2.18 9.54 7.66
CA GLY A 149 -2.25 9.94 6.25
C GLY A 149 -1.53 8.92 5.38
N ILE A 150 -2.15 8.46 4.29
CA ILE A 150 -1.57 7.48 3.38
C ILE A 150 -1.57 8.07 1.98
N ILE A 151 -0.39 8.26 1.39
CA ILE A 151 -0.14 8.80 0.05
C ILE A 151 0.19 7.63 -0.87
N GLY A 152 -0.46 7.50 -2.02
CA GLY A 152 -0.16 6.47 -3.00
C GLY A 152 0.90 6.90 -4.01
N LEU A 153 1.76 5.98 -4.43
CA LEU A 153 2.76 6.22 -5.47
C LEU A 153 2.81 5.07 -6.46
N LEU A 154 2.95 5.38 -7.75
CA LEU A 154 3.01 4.42 -8.84
C LEU A 154 4.22 4.71 -9.74
N THR A 155 4.88 3.66 -10.19
CA THR A 155 5.98 3.74 -11.15
C THR A 155 5.56 4.38 -12.48
N ASP A 156 6.51 4.73 -13.34
CA ASP A 156 6.23 5.22 -14.69
C ASP A 156 5.70 4.08 -15.59
N ILE A 157 4.37 3.92 -15.60
CA ILE A 157 3.69 2.86 -16.34
C ILE A 157 3.88 2.97 -17.87
N SER A 158 4.31 4.12 -18.38
CA SER A 158 4.57 4.27 -19.81
C SER A 158 5.72 3.39 -20.31
N LYS A 159 6.53 2.86 -19.38
CA LYS A 159 7.66 1.95 -19.67
C LYS A 159 7.27 0.48 -19.75
N SER A 160 6.13 0.09 -19.17
CA SER A 160 5.72 -1.31 -19.04
C SER A 160 4.33 -1.60 -19.64
N VAL A 161 3.47 -0.58 -19.77
CA VAL A 161 2.09 -0.73 -20.25
C VAL A 161 1.92 -0.06 -21.62
N GLU A 162 1.19 -0.70 -22.52
CA GLU A 162 0.91 -0.12 -23.83
C GLU A 162 0.18 1.22 -23.72
N LYS A 163 0.64 2.23 -24.45
CA LYS A 163 0.11 3.60 -24.39
C LYS A 163 -1.42 3.70 -24.57
N LYS A 164 -2.01 2.83 -25.40
CA LYS A 164 -3.47 2.81 -25.62
C LYS A 164 -4.26 2.38 -24.37
N LEU A 165 -3.65 1.65 -23.43
CA LEU A 165 -4.28 1.11 -22.23
C LEU A 165 -4.25 2.11 -21.07
N ILE A 166 -3.27 3.02 -21.06
CA ILE A 166 -3.10 3.99 -19.98
C ILE A 166 -3.92 5.29 -20.18
N GLY A 167 -4.64 5.41 -21.31
CA GLY A 167 -5.64 6.48 -21.50
C GLY A 167 -5.09 7.92 -21.46
N GLY A 168 -3.79 8.11 -21.70
CA GLY A 168 -3.17 9.44 -21.67
C GLY A 168 -2.71 9.92 -20.29
N LEU A 169 -2.76 9.07 -19.28
CA LEU A 169 -2.20 9.33 -17.94
C LEU A 169 -0.73 9.76 -18.04
N LYS A 170 -0.35 10.73 -17.22
CA LYS A 170 1.01 11.29 -17.22
C LYS A 170 1.64 11.08 -15.87
N TYR A 171 2.82 10.47 -15.89
CA TYR A 171 3.68 10.34 -14.73
C TYR A 171 4.19 11.71 -14.26
N GLN A 172 4.19 11.92 -12.96
CA GLN A 172 4.80 13.06 -12.29
C GLN A 172 5.91 12.55 -11.37
N ASP A 173 6.97 13.35 -11.23
CA ASP A 173 8.05 13.04 -10.27
C ASP A 173 7.46 12.89 -8.86
N PRO A 174 7.67 11.74 -8.18
CA PRO A 174 7.10 11.49 -6.87
C PRO A 174 7.64 12.43 -5.78
N VAL A 175 8.88 12.90 -5.87
CA VAL A 175 9.51 13.71 -4.79
C VAL A 175 8.76 15.01 -4.52
N PRO A 176 8.48 15.89 -5.50
CA PRO A 176 7.67 17.09 -5.26
C PRO A 176 6.27 16.78 -4.76
N VAL A 177 5.62 15.76 -5.34
CA VAL A 177 4.26 15.32 -4.99
C VAL A 177 4.18 14.86 -3.53
N VAL A 178 5.12 14.01 -3.10
CA VAL A 178 5.17 13.53 -1.71
C VAL A 178 5.41 14.68 -0.75
N ASN A 179 6.36 15.59 -1.06
CA ASN A 179 6.64 16.73 -0.19
C ASN A 179 5.42 17.64 0.01
N GLU A 180 4.63 17.87 -1.04
CA GLU A 180 3.40 18.65 -0.98
C GLU A 180 2.36 17.98 -0.07
N TYR A 181 1.99 16.73 -0.37
CA TYR A 181 0.96 16.03 0.39
C TYR A 181 1.38 15.69 1.82
N ALA A 182 2.63 15.30 2.06
CA ALA A 182 3.13 15.02 3.41
C ALA A 182 3.12 16.27 4.29
N ALA A 183 3.54 17.43 3.74
CA ALA A 183 3.45 18.70 4.45
C ALA A 183 1.99 19.07 4.78
N TYR A 184 1.07 18.90 3.82
CA TYR A 184 -0.35 19.16 4.02
C TYR A 184 -0.95 18.23 5.10
N LEU A 185 -0.66 16.94 5.04
CA LEU A 185 -1.15 15.95 6.00
C LEU A 185 -0.65 16.23 7.42
N LYS A 186 0.64 16.55 7.59
CA LYS A 186 1.19 16.91 8.91
C LYS A 186 0.70 18.26 9.42
N LYS A 187 0.73 19.32 8.57
CA LYS A 187 0.49 20.70 9.03
C LYS A 187 -1.00 21.06 9.08
N GLU A 188 -1.77 20.72 8.04
CA GLU A 188 -3.19 21.12 7.95
C GLU A 188 -4.11 20.04 8.50
N LYS A 189 -3.87 18.78 8.16
CA LYS A 189 -4.68 17.66 8.63
C LYS A 189 -4.29 17.15 10.00
N LYS A 190 -3.10 17.52 10.53
CA LYS A 190 -2.61 17.09 11.84
C LYS A 190 -2.56 15.56 11.97
N CYS A 191 -2.04 14.90 10.92
CA CYS A 191 -1.80 13.47 10.99
C CYS A 191 -0.62 13.15 11.90
N ASP A 192 -0.82 12.16 12.76
CA ASP A 192 0.23 11.66 13.67
C ASP A 192 1.30 10.92 12.87
N LEU A 193 0.88 10.08 11.90
CA LEU A 193 1.74 9.28 11.04
C LEU A 193 1.43 9.59 9.57
N VAL A 194 2.46 9.64 8.72
CA VAL A 194 2.33 9.72 7.25
C VAL A 194 3.06 8.54 6.62
N ILE A 195 2.31 7.76 5.83
CA ILE A 195 2.79 6.59 5.11
C ILE A 195 2.76 6.89 3.60
N CYS A 196 3.84 6.58 2.89
CA CYS A 196 3.80 6.42 1.44
C CYS A 196 3.53 4.94 1.15
N LEU A 197 2.40 4.63 0.52
CA LEU A 197 2.09 3.31 -0.02
C LEU A 197 2.55 3.31 -1.47
N SER A 198 3.68 2.66 -1.74
CA SER A 198 4.48 2.85 -2.94
C SER A 198 4.51 1.61 -3.82
N HIS A 199 4.39 1.85 -5.12
CA HIS A 199 4.70 0.88 -6.18
C HIS A 199 5.77 1.44 -7.13
N LEU A 200 6.82 2.05 -6.55
CA LEU A 200 7.94 2.61 -7.32
C LEU A 200 9.09 1.62 -7.51
N GLY A 201 9.22 0.66 -6.60
CA GLY A 201 10.38 -0.22 -6.47
C GLY A 201 11.37 0.25 -5.41
N TYR A 202 12.07 -0.71 -4.80
CA TYR A 202 12.91 -0.51 -3.61
C TYR A 202 14.00 0.57 -3.78
N ASP A 203 14.65 0.61 -4.95
CA ASP A 203 15.71 1.59 -5.18
C ASP A 203 15.16 3.02 -5.24
N LEU A 204 14.05 3.23 -5.96
CA LEU A 204 13.38 4.54 -6.01
C LEU A 204 12.76 4.92 -4.66
N ASP A 205 12.26 3.97 -3.87
CA ASP A 205 11.76 4.24 -2.53
C ASP A 205 12.85 4.81 -1.62
N GLN A 206 14.09 4.31 -1.73
CA GLN A 206 15.23 4.87 -0.99
C GLN A 206 15.61 6.28 -1.46
N GLU A 207 15.58 6.52 -2.79
CA GLU A 207 15.85 7.83 -3.36
C GLU A 207 14.77 8.86 -2.94
N VAL A 208 13.51 8.47 -2.95
CA VAL A 208 12.40 9.31 -2.48
C VAL A 208 12.56 9.60 -0.99
N ALA A 209 12.80 8.57 -0.16
CA ALA A 209 12.98 8.73 1.28
C ALA A 209 14.06 9.76 1.63
N ALA A 210 15.17 9.76 0.89
CA ALA A 210 16.30 10.69 1.11
C ALA A 210 15.99 12.15 0.69
N GLN A 211 14.93 12.38 -0.13
CA GLN A 211 14.61 13.67 -0.74
C GLN A 211 13.28 14.27 -0.26
N VAL A 212 12.59 13.60 0.65
CA VAL A 212 11.30 14.07 1.18
C VAL A 212 11.41 14.56 2.62
N LYS A 213 10.31 15.08 3.15
CA LYS A 213 10.11 15.46 4.55
C LYS A 213 8.74 15.02 5.01
N ASN A 214 8.59 14.84 6.34
CA ASN A 214 7.30 14.55 6.97
C ASN A 214 6.70 13.17 6.59
N VAL A 215 7.48 12.27 6.01
CA VAL A 215 7.12 10.87 5.80
C VAL A 215 7.76 10.04 6.90
N ASP A 216 7.00 9.13 7.50
CA ASP A 216 7.47 8.28 8.59
C ASP A 216 7.79 6.86 8.08
N VAL A 217 6.96 6.35 7.14
CA VAL A 217 7.07 4.98 6.61
C VAL A 217 6.83 4.97 5.10
N ILE A 218 7.58 4.17 4.38
CA ILE A 218 7.29 3.76 2.99
C ILE A 218 7.01 2.26 3.01
N VAL A 219 5.82 1.87 2.54
CA VAL A 219 5.44 0.47 2.29
C VAL A 219 5.53 0.27 0.79
N GLY A 220 6.53 -0.48 0.35
CA GLY A 220 6.91 -0.60 -1.06
C GLY A 220 6.30 -1.80 -1.79
N GLY A 221 6.53 -1.84 -3.12
CA GLY A 221 6.17 -2.90 -4.05
C GLY A 221 7.02 -2.83 -5.33
N HIS A 222 6.56 -3.47 -6.41
CA HIS A 222 7.10 -3.44 -7.77
C HIS A 222 8.40 -4.24 -8.00
N SER A 223 9.40 -4.09 -7.15
CA SER A 223 10.71 -4.73 -7.34
C SER A 223 10.80 -6.15 -6.79
N HIS A 224 9.73 -6.68 -6.20
CA HIS A 224 9.70 -7.99 -5.56
C HIS A 224 10.85 -8.19 -4.56
N THR A 225 11.21 -7.12 -3.84
CA THR A 225 12.31 -7.18 -2.90
C THR A 225 11.88 -7.79 -1.58
N GLN A 226 12.54 -8.88 -1.17
CA GLN A 226 12.34 -9.44 0.17
C GLN A 226 13.19 -8.66 1.17
N LEU A 227 12.55 -7.95 2.08
CA LEU A 227 13.22 -7.26 3.18
C LEU A 227 12.95 -8.01 4.49
N ASP A 228 13.88 -8.83 4.93
CA ASP A 228 13.80 -9.53 6.22
C ASP A 228 13.83 -8.55 7.42
N GLN A 229 14.32 -7.33 7.18
CA GLN A 229 14.37 -6.25 8.16
C GLN A 229 14.04 -4.93 7.49
N MET A 230 13.40 -4.04 8.25
CA MET A 230 13.14 -2.68 7.78
C MET A 230 14.45 -1.95 7.41
N LYS A 231 14.42 -1.24 6.29
CA LYS A 231 15.47 -0.29 5.91
C LYS A 231 15.18 1.07 6.51
N LYS A 232 16.21 1.76 7.00
CA LYS A 232 16.10 3.14 7.47
C LYS A 232 16.92 4.06 6.60
N VAL A 233 16.29 5.13 6.12
CA VAL A 233 16.93 6.18 5.31
C VAL A 233 16.70 7.52 6.00
N LYS A 234 17.71 8.38 6.03
CA LYS A 234 17.54 9.75 6.56
C LYS A 234 16.92 10.65 5.50
N ASP A 235 15.86 11.35 5.90
CA ASP A 235 15.20 12.37 5.10
C ASP A 235 16.00 13.69 5.07
N LEU A 236 15.47 14.72 4.40
CA LEU A 236 16.10 16.04 4.29
C LEU A 236 16.25 16.77 5.64
N ASP A 237 15.52 16.40 6.67
CA ASP A 237 15.62 16.94 8.02
C ASP A 237 16.47 16.04 8.94
N GLY A 238 17.06 14.97 8.42
CA GLY A 238 17.87 13.99 9.15
C GLY A 238 17.05 13.00 9.98
N LYS A 239 15.73 12.96 9.83
CA LYS A 239 14.84 11.99 10.48
C LYS A 239 14.87 10.67 9.73
N GLU A 240 14.68 9.57 10.46
CA GLU A 240 14.59 8.24 9.86
C GLU A 240 13.23 8.04 9.19
N VAL A 241 13.24 7.66 7.94
CA VAL A 241 12.12 7.08 7.19
C VAL A 241 12.32 5.57 7.16
N VAL A 242 11.33 4.82 7.61
CA VAL A 242 11.34 3.35 7.59
C VAL A 242 10.80 2.87 6.25
N ILE A 243 11.52 1.96 5.57
CA ILE A 243 11.08 1.32 4.33
C ILE A 243 10.90 -0.17 4.59
N VAL A 244 9.74 -0.70 4.19
CA VAL A 244 9.41 -2.12 4.21
C VAL A 244 8.86 -2.55 2.85
N GLN A 245 9.16 -3.77 2.44
CA GLN A 245 8.58 -4.42 1.25
C GLN A 245 8.53 -5.92 1.51
N ASP A 246 7.47 -6.59 1.04
CA ASP A 246 7.18 -7.96 1.42
C ASP A 246 7.19 -8.94 0.23
N TRP A 247 8.34 -8.96 -0.48
CA TRP A 247 8.59 -9.89 -1.59
C TRP A 247 7.50 -9.82 -2.67
N CYS A 248 6.87 -11.00 -3.00
CA CYS A 248 5.81 -11.10 -4.00
C CYS A 248 5.00 -12.39 -3.84
N TRP A 249 3.92 -12.52 -4.64
CA TRP A 249 3.08 -13.71 -4.79
C TRP A 249 2.41 -14.15 -3.49
N GLY A 250 2.31 -13.24 -2.53
CA GLY A 250 1.75 -13.52 -1.20
C GLY A 250 2.46 -14.63 -0.44
N MET A 251 3.74 -14.87 -0.72
CA MET A 251 4.55 -15.89 -0.03
C MET A 251 4.89 -15.50 1.40
N SER A 252 4.80 -14.23 1.72
CA SER A 252 4.95 -13.67 3.06
C SER A 252 3.90 -12.58 3.31
N VAL A 253 3.77 -12.16 4.56
CA VAL A 253 2.95 -11.01 4.99
C VAL A 253 3.80 -10.15 5.89
N GLY A 254 4.07 -8.93 5.47
CA GLY A 254 4.84 -7.97 6.24
C GLY A 254 4.08 -7.54 7.49
N ASN A 255 4.81 -7.40 8.60
CA ASN A 255 4.24 -7.05 9.91
C ASN A 255 5.13 -6.04 10.61
N LEU A 256 4.81 -4.76 10.45
CA LEU A 256 5.52 -3.65 11.08
C LEU A 256 4.77 -3.18 12.34
N LYS A 257 5.44 -3.23 13.47
CA LYS A 257 4.94 -2.69 14.75
C LYS A 257 5.42 -1.25 14.95
N VAL A 258 4.48 -0.35 15.19
CA VAL A 258 4.75 1.07 15.47
C VAL A 258 4.25 1.40 16.87
N THR A 259 5.14 1.90 17.70
CA THR A 259 4.80 2.46 19.03
C THR A 259 4.91 3.98 18.94
N TYR A 260 3.84 4.69 19.32
CA TYR A 260 3.72 6.15 19.21
C TYR A 260 3.46 6.80 20.57
#